data_e0c27fe57403d8ac38b9241bd561c5f6
#
_entry.id   e0c27fe57403d8ac38b9241bd561c5f6
#
_cell.length_a   1.000
_cell.length_b   1.000
_cell.length_c   1.000
_cell.angle_alpha   90.00
_cell.angle_beta   90.00
_cell.angle_gamma   90.00
#
_symmetry.space_group_name_H-M   'P 1'
#
loop_
_entity.id
_entity.type
_entity.pdbx_description
1 polymer ?
#
loop_
_entity_poly.entity_id
_entity_poly.type
_entity_poly.pdbx_seq_one_letter_code
_entity_poly.pdbx_strand_id
1 'polypeptide(L)'
;MTTVNIPDLVIAHGTVVNSFGRQAAHVVVDDGRITQLIDAAEPVPAASRVIDASGKLVIPGGVDGHCHVAQVTGRFRTLDGYRTTSTAALWGGTTTIIDFGIPRDAQEFPLDAVLNKKRLAAESRCDVALHGSVVSWDETVPWQLEQLAAEGVRSVKMYTTNRGSTMADGDTILKVMREMVRLDGLTYIHAEHDPIIADCTEQHASDGRIGIEHLHSTRPELAEEISVKETLAMAEYTGAPVYFVHQSTPGAVDLVSEARNRGQEAYSETCPHYLTLDDTVYGSDFPEWYACCPPMRSAETVAALKERLAAGAIHTVSSDHSCYDLSQKRERTDDVRFMPHGLPGVETRMPVTFTAMASSSSVEDFVEVFSAGPARINAVPRKGAIAVGFDADLVVFDPAEEREVDGGALHMGTDFSPFEGKTLSGWPAVVVSAGRVVIDDGGFHDPGPVGRFVPRDGFTAHRDALSVRKSLSVPTAVSA
;
A
#
# COMPACT_ATOMS: atom_id res chain seq x y z
N MET A 1 -10.65 44.87 -16.64
CA MET A 1 -9.41 44.10 -16.81
C MET A 1 -9.64 42.80 -16.13
N THR A 2 -9.85 41.73 -16.92
CA THR A 2 -9.87 40.34 -16.37
C THR A 2 -8.47 40.09 -15.86
N THR A 3 -8.31 39.95 -14.57
CA THR A 3 -7.07 39.41 -13.97
C THR A 3 -6.86 38.02 -14.58
N VAL A 4 -5.84 37.88 -15.43
CA VAL A 4 -5.40 36.56 -15.89
C VAL A 4 -4.90 35.84 -14.62
N ASN A 5 -5.64 34.83 -14.19
CA ASN A 5 -5.20 33.97 -13.09
C ASN A 5 -3.97 33.19 -13.57
N ILE A 6 -2.83 33.40 -12.94
CA ILE A 6 -1.59 32.65 -13.27
C ILE A 6 -1.64 31.38 -12.42
N PRO A 7 -1.59 30.19 -13.02
CA PRO A 7 -1.57 28.93 -12.27
C PRO A 7 -0.41 28.85 -11.28
N ASP A 8 -0.60 28.06 -10.22
CA ASP A 8 0.42 27.89 -9.18
C ASP A 8 1.66 27.16 -9.71
N LEU A 9 1.46 26.10 -10.53
CA LEU A 9 2.55 25.22 -10.96
C LEU A 9 2.26 24.67 -12.37
N VAL A 10 3.34 24.53 -13.15
CA VAL A 10 3.36 23.74 -14.39
C VAL A 10 4.50 22.73 -14.34
N ILE A 11 4.20 21.44 -14.55
CA ILE A 11 5.21 20.43 -14.87
C ILE A 11 5.30 20.39 -16.39
N ALA A 12 6.42 20.82 -16.94
CA ALA A 12 6.61 21.03 -18.38
C ALA A 12 7.42 19.91 -19.03
N HIS A 13 7.14 19.62 -20.32
CA HIS A 13 7.89 18.75 -21.22
C HIS A 13 8.01 17.28 -20.79
N GLY A 14 7.25 16.83 -19.77
CA GLY A 14 7.32 15.46 -19.28
C GLY A 14 6.50 14.48 -20.14
N THR A 15 6.84 13.20 -20.03
CA THR A 15 5.95 12.13 -20.48
C THR A 15 5.01 11.74 -19.34
N VAL A 16 3.76 12.17 -19.42
CA VAL A 16 2.70 11.78 -18.47
C VAL A 16 2.34 10.33 -18.71
N VAL A 17 2.40 9.50 -17.65
CA VAL A 17 2.05 8.09 -17.69
C VAL A 17 0.96 7.81 -16.67
N ASN A 18 -0.17 7.32 -17.17
CA ASN A 18 -1.26 6.74 -16.40
C ASN A 18 -1.28 5.23 -16.63
N SER A 19 -1.99 4.48 -15.80
CA SER A 19 -2.13 3.02 -15.97
C SER A 19 -2.87 2.60 -17.25
N PHE A 20 -3.46 3.54 -17.99
CA PHE A 20 -4.21 3.32 -19.24
C PHE A 20 -3.52 3.93 -20.47
N GLY A 21 -2.29 4.44 -20.36
CA GLY A 21 -1.50 4.97 -21.46
C GLY A 21 -0.64 6.16 -21.07
N ARG A 22 0.15 6.65 -22.04
CA ARG A 22 1.08 7.76 -21.88
C ARG A 22 0.92 8.82 -22.97
N GLN A 23 1.30 10.06 -22.63
CA GLN A 23 1.33 11.19 -23.55
C GLN A 23 2.40 12.22 -23.17
N ALA A 24 3.00 12.89 -24.12
CA ALA A 24 3.83 14.06 -23.84
C ALA A 24 2.91 15.26 -23.55
N ALA A 25 3.01 15.85 -22.36
CA ALA A 25 2.13 16.93 -21.97
C ALA A 25 2.74 17.84 -20.91
N HIS A 26 2.28 19.11 -20.88
CA HIS A 26 2.42 19.99 -19.74
C HIS A 26 1.24 19.75 -18.79
N VAL A 27 1.53 19.55 -17.51
CA VAL A 27 0.51 19.42 -16.47
C VAL A 27 0.37 20.75 -15.73
N VAL A 28 -0.80 21.38 -15.86
CA VAL A 28 -1.12 22.66 -15.24
C VAL A 28 -1.86 22.42 -13.93
N VAL A 29 -1.37 23.02 -12.86
CA VAL A 29 -1.90 22.88 -11.51
C VAL A 29 -2.28 24.25 -10.95
N ASP A 30 -3.48 24.35 -10.39
CA ASP A 30 -4.00 25.52 -9.70
C ASP A 30 -4.87 25.10 -8.52
N ASP A 31 -4.72 25.72 -7.37
CA ASP A 31 -5.44 25.44 -6.11
C ASP A 31 -5.43 23.92 -5.76
N GLY A 32 -4.25 23.31 -5.87
CA GLY A 32 -4.05 21.89 -5.53
C GLY A 32 -4.66 20.88 -6.49
N ARG A 33 -5.16 21.32 -7.67
CA ARG A 33 -5.83 20.50 -8.68
C ARG A 33 -5.12 20.54 -10.01
N ILE A 34 -5.21 19.43 -10.76
CA ILE A 34 -4.87 19.42 -12.17
C ILE A 34 -5.99 20.12 -12.93
N THR A 35 -5.69 21.25 -13.54
CA THR A 35 -6.68 22.08 -14.25
C THR A 35 -6.62 21.89 -15.78
N GLN A 36 -5.44 21.58 -16.32
CA GLN A 36 -5.26 21.35 -17.75
C GLN A 36 -4.14 20.33 -18.01
N LEU A 37 -4.29 19.60 -19.12
CA LEU A 37 -3.23 18.83 -19.76
C LEU A 37 -3.05 19.42 -21.17
N ILE A 38 -1.89 19.98 -21.45
CA ILE A 38 -1.58 20.69 -22.70
C ILE A 38 -0.53 19.87 -23.46
N ASP A 39 -0.70 19.70 -24.76
CA ASP A 39 0.28 18.98 -25.58
C ASP A 39 1.68 19.59 -25.40
N ALA A 40 2.70 18.76 -25.23
CA ALA A 40 4.07 19.24 -25.02
C ALA A 40 4.65 19.99 -26.24
N ALA A 41 4.04 19.92 -27.41
CA ALA A 41 4.39 20.72 -28.58
C ALA A 41 3.91 22.18 -28.50
N GLU A 42 2.93 22.45 -27.62
CA GLU A 42 2.44 23.81 -27.38
C GLU A 42 3.40 24.58 -26.47
N PRO A 43 3.38 25.94 -26.51
CA PRO A 43 4.17 26.74 -25.58
C PRO A 43 3.83 26.45 -24.11
N VAL A 44 4.86 26.40 -23.25
CA VAL A 44 4.67 26.26 -21.80
C VAL A 44 3.86 27.46 -21.29
N PRO A 45 2.71 27.24 -20.62
CA PRO A 45 1.95 28.34 -20.07
C PRO A 45 2.70 29.02 -18.90
N ALA A 46 2.47 30.31 -18.74
CA ALA A 46 3.02 31.04 -17.62
C ALA A 46 2.41 30.51 -16.31
N ALA A 47 3.25 30.30 -15.30
CA ALA A 47 2.85 29.87 -13.95
C ALA A 47 3.73 30.51 -12.90
N SER A 48 3.30 30.48 -11.62
CA SER A 48 4.10 30.96 -10.50
C SER A 48 5.39 30.15 -10.33
N ARG A 49 5.33 28.83 -10.64
CA ARG A 49 6.47 27.92 -10.69
C ARG A 49 6.37 27.01 -11.90
N VAL A 50 7.51 26.80 -12.58
CA VAL A 50 7.62 25.82 -13.67
C VAL A 50 8.71 24.83 -13.32
N ILE A 51 8.40 23.53 -13.45
CA ILE A 51 9.36 22.43 -13.29
C ILE A 51 9.56 21.80 -14.65
N ASP A 52 10.79 21.71 -15.11
CA ASP A 52 11.14 21.05 -16.36
C ASP A 52 11.32 19.54 -16.13
N ALA A 53 10.45 18.75 -16.72
CA ALA A 53 10.47 17.30 -16.72
C ALA A 53 10.96 16.70 -18.05
N SER A 54 11.73 17.45 -18.83
CA SER A 54 12.29 16.99 -20.12
C SER A 54 13.05 15.67 -19.94
N GLY A 55 12.70 14.68 -20.75
CA GLY A 55 13.32 13.33 -20.68
C GLY A 55 12.86 12.46 -19.49
N LYS A 56 12.01 12.97 -18.62
CA LYS A 56 11.52 12.26 -17.43
C LYS A 56 10.06 11.83 -17.59
N LEU A 57 9.67 10.89 -16.75
CA LEU A 57 8.28 10.45 -16.60
C LEU A 57 7.58 11.24 -15.51
N VAL A 58 6.30 11.51 -15.73
CA VAL A 58 5.39 12.14 -14.76
C VAL A 58 4.26 11.14 -14.49
N ILE A 59 4.22 10.61 -13.28
CA ILE A 59 3.21 9.63 -12.86
C ILE A 59 2.34 10.20 -11.74
N PRO A 60 1.13 9.66 -11.50
CA PRO A 60 0.36 10.03 -10.32
C PRO A 60 1.10 9.62 -9.04
N GLY A 61 0.99 10.43 -8.00
CA GLY A 61 1.53 10.13 -6.68
C GLY A 61 1.06 8.78 -6.16
N GLY A 62 1.95 8.04 -5.50
CA GLY A 62 1.67 6.72 -4.97
C GLY A 62 0.55 6.73 -3.92
N VAL A 63 -0.29 5.71 -3.96
CA VAL A 63 -1.26 5.40 -2.91
C VAL A 63 -0.83 4.11 -2.24
N ASP A 64 -0.46 4.18 -0.97
CA ASP A 64 -0.07 3.01 -0.20
C ASP A 64 -1.28 2.52 0.61
N GLY A 65 -1.81 1.39 0.20
CA GLY A 65 -3.05 0.82 0.76
C GLY A 65 -2.85 0.10 2.10
N HIS A 66 -1.61 0.01 2.61
CA HIS A 66 -1.29 -0.82 3.76
C HIS A 66 -0.07 -0.31 4.53
N CYS A 67 -0.34 0.42 5.60
CA CYS A 67 0.69 0.93 6.54
C CYS A 67 0.26 0.72 7.99
N HIS A 68 1.23 0.61 8.91
CA HIS A 68 1.02 0.51 10.36
C HIS A 68 1.71 1.66 11.10
N VAL A 69 1.06 2.83 11.13
CA VAL A 69 1.58 4.07 11.72
C VAL A 69 1.24 4.14 13.20
N ALA A 70 2.21 4.41 14.08
CA ALA A 70 2.01 4.49 15.54
C ALA A 70 1.25 3.27 16.09
N GLN A 71 1.56 2.08 15.58
CA GLN A 71 0.90 0.83 15.94
C GLN A 71 1.50 0.26 17.23
N VAL A 72 0.64 -0.27 18.09
CA VAL A 72 1.04 -1.05 19.26
C VAL A 72 0.66 -2.51 19.03
N THR A 73 1.63 -3.42 19.15
CA THR A 73 1.43 -4.86 18.98
C THR A 73 2.03 -5.56 20.21
N GLY A 74 1.17 -5.98 21.14
CA GLY A 74 1.62 -6.49 22.43
C GLY A 74 2.47 -5.45 23.18
N ARG A 75 3.73 -5.80 23.46
CA ARG A 75 4.70 -4.89 24.13
C ARG A 75 5.48 -4.01 23.14
N PHE A 76 5.44 -4.30 21.84
CA PHE A 76 6.17 -3.58 20.82
C PHE A 76 5.35 -2.41 20.28
N ARG A 77 6.06 -1.37 19.84
CA ARG A 77 5.46 -0.20 19.24
C ARG A 77 6.26 0.21 18.02
N THR A 78 5.58 0.48 16.91
CA THR A 78 6.22 1.09 15.75
C THR A 78 6.73 2.49 16.12
N LEU A 79 7.93 2.82 15.63
CA LEU A 79 8.62 4.07 15.97
C LEU A 79 7.98 5.28 15.31
N ASP A 80 7.48 5.09 14.09
CA ASP A 80 6.98 6.17 13.26
C ASP A 80 5.57 6.59 13.64
N GLY A 81 5.41 7.89 13.93
CA GLY A 81 4.13 8.58 13.91
C GLY A 81 3.83 9.14 12.51
N TYR A 82 2.64 9.74 12.35
CA TYR A 82 2.22 10.24 11.03
C TYR A 82 3.17 11.28 10.44
N ARG A 83 3.81 12.10 11.27
CA ARG A 83 4.80 13.06 10.80
C ARG A 83 5.96 12.37 10.09
N THR A 84 6.58 11.39 10.72
CA THR A 84 7.75 10.67 10.19
C THR A 84 7.35 9.80 9.01
N THR A 85 6.31 8.95 9.17
CA THR A 85 5.83 8.08 8.09
C THR A 85 5.46 8.87 6.83
N SER A 86 4.72 9.98 6.96
CA SER A 86 4.33 10.78 5.79
C SER A 86 5.50 11.51 5.15
N THR A 87 6.51 11.91 5.92
CA THR A 87 7.75 12.47 5.37
C THR A 87 8.48 11.42 4.55
N ALA A 88 8.69 10.22 5.10
CA ALA A 88 9.32 9.12 4.40
C ALA A 88 8.49 8.66 3.17
N ALA A 89 7.16 8.64 3.29
CA ALA A 89 6.25 8.35 2.17
C ALA A 89 6.46 9.34 1.00
N LEU A 90 6.54 10.62 1.28
CA LEU A 90 6.79 11.65 0.27
C LEU A 90 8.16 11.47 -0.40
N TRP A 91 9.21 11.16 0.36
CA TRP A 91 10.53 10.84 -0.21
C TRP A 91 10.46 9.61 -1.15
N GLY A 92 9.61 8.65 -0.85
CA GLY A 92 9.32 7.48 -1.69
C GLY A 92 8.24 7.71 -2.76
N GLY A 93 7.84 8.95 -3.06
CA GLY A 93 6.83 9.25 -4.10
C GLY A 93 5.39 8.85 -3.73
N THR A 94 5.14 8.50 -2.47
CA THR A 94 3.81 8.17 -1.96
C THR A 94 3.16 9.41 -1.37
N THR A 95 2.03 9.84 -1.93
CA THR A 95 1.31 11.07 -1.54
C THR A 95 0.02 10.80 -0.76
N THR A 96 -0.37 9.54 -0.67
CA THR A 96 -1.53 9.09 0.11
C THR A 96 -1.21 7.77 0.79
N ILE A 97 -1.46 7.68 2.09
CA ILE A 97 -1.33 6.43 2.86
C ILE A 97 -2.67 6.02 3.44
N ILE A 98 -2.90 4.71 3.55
CA ILE A 98 -4.09 4.17 4.22
C ILE A 98 -3.62 3.30 5.38
N ASP A 99 -3.87 3.76 6.61
CA ASP A 99 -3.43 3.11 7.85
C ASP A 99 -4.59 2.39 8.53
N PHE A 100 -4.30 1.54 9.49
CA PHE A 100 -5.27 0.72 10.20
C PHE A 100 -5.55 1.24 11.61
N GLY A 101 -6.83 1.43 11.93
CA GLY A 101 -7.30 1.56 13.29
C GLY A 101 -7.54 0.18 13.90
N ILE A 102 -6.49 -0.46 14.41
CA ILE A 102 -6.56 -1.79 15.03
C ILE A 102 -6.78 -1.61 16.53
N PRO A 103 -7.85 -2.20 17.12
CA PRO A 103 -8.02 -2.24 18.56
C PRO A 103 -6.79 -2.85 19.26
N ARG A 104 -6.34 -2.24 20.35
CA ARG A 104 -5.18 -2.72 21.15
C ARG A 104 -5.45 -4.01 21.90
N ASP A 105 -6.71 -4.19 22.24
CA ASP A 105 -7.21 -5.36 22.95
C ASP A 105 -8.71 -5.55 22.69
N ALA A 106 -9.30 -6.61 23.23
CA ALA A 106 -10.71 -6.93 23.03
C ALA A 106 -11.70 -5.94 23.73
N GLN A 107 -11.22 -4.99 24.50
CA GLN A 107 -12.01 -3.97 25.19
C GLN A 107 -12.05 -2.65 24.39
N GLU A 108 -11.10 -2.41 23.50
CA GLU A 108 -11.12 -1.22 22.65
C GLU A 108 -12.07 -1.41 21.46
N PHE A 109 -13.00 -0.49 21.29
CA PHE A 109 -13.94 -0.55 20.20
C PHE A 109 -13.28 -0.19 18.84
N PRO A 110 -13.65 -0.87 17.73
CA PRO A 110 -13.20 -0.53 16.39
C PRO A 110 -13.34 0.96 16.05
N LEU A 111 -14.45 1.57 16.44
CA LEU A 111 -14.70 3.00 16.22
C LEU A 111 -13.67 3.87 16.96
N ASP A 112 -13.38 3.58 18.23
CA ASP A 112 -12.45 4.37 19.05
C ASP A 112 -11.03 4.26 18.52
N ALA A 113 -10.60 3.07 18.09
CA ALA A 113 -9.30 2.85 17.48
C ALA A 113 -9.11 3.72 16.21
N VAL A 114 -10.11 3.76 15.34
CA VAL A 114 -10.08 4.58 14.11
C VAL A 114 -10.13 6.07 14.44
N LEU A 115 -10.99 6.52 15.36
CA LEU A 115 -11.06 7.94 15.74
C LEU A 115 -9.77 8.42 16.39
N ASN A 116 -9.09 7.57 17.16
CA ASN A 116 -7.76 7.86 17.69
C ASN A 116 -6.73 8.03 16.56
N LYS A 117 -6.70 7.11 15.58
CA LYS A 117 -5.83 7.22 14.40
C LYS A 117 -6.12 8.50 13.59
N LYS A 118 -7.40 8.81 13.36
CA LYS A 118 -7.81 10.04 12.67
C LYS A 118 -7.28 11.30 13.37
N ARG A 119 -7.31 11.32 14.72
CA ARG A 119 -6.76 12.43 15.50
C ARG A 119 -5.24 12.54 15.35
N LEU A 120 -4.52 11.40 15.39
CA LEU A 120 -3.07 11.37 15.22
C LEU A 120 -2.65 11.78 13.78
N ALA A 121 -3.46 11.43 12.79
CA ALA A 121 -3.23 11.77 11.38
C ALA A 121 -3.23 13.27 11.09
N ALA A 122 -3.69 14.11 12.02
CA ALA A 122 -3.58 15.57 11.90
C ALA A 122 -2.13 16.09 11.80
N GLU A 123 -1.13 15.27 12.16
CA GLU A 123 0.30 15.61 12.02
C GLU A 123 0.87 15.20 10.65
N SER A 124 0.08 14.57 9.78
CA SER A 124 0.55 14.09 8.48
C SER A 124 0.91 15.20 7.52
N ARG A 125 1.89 14.94 6.67
CA ARG A 125 2.34 15.80 5.57
C ARG A 125 1.76 15.39 4.21
N CYS A 126 1.27 14.19 4.10
CA CYS A 126 0.53 13.67 2.95
C CYS A 126 -0.91 13.31 3.34
N ASP A 127 -1.75 13.08 2.36
CA ASP A 127 -3.14 12.68 2.59
C ASP A 127 -3.24 11.30 3.26
N VAL A 128 -4.24 11.12 4.13
CA VAL A 128 -4.44 9.90 4.93
C VAL A 128 -5.86 9.41 4.80
N ALA A 129 -6.04 8.12 4.53
CA ALA A 129 -7.29 7.41 4.75
C ALA A 129 -7.08 6.31 5.81
N LEU A 130 -8.16 5.68 6.26
CA LEU A 130 -8.10 4.69 7.34
C LEU A 130 -8.93 3.45 7.00
N HIS A 131 -8.45 2.31 7.46
CA HIS A 131 -9.22 1.08 7.60
C HIS A 131 -9.65 0.90 9.06
N GLY A 132 -10.84 0.34 9.29
CA GLY A 132 -11.20 -0.22 10.58
C GLY A 132 -10.61 -1.62 10.77
N SER A 133 -10.72 -2.17 11.98
CA SER A 133 -10.40 -3.57 12.25
C SER A 133 -11.37 -4.14 13.28
N VAL A 134 -11.80 -5.39 13.07
CA VAL A 134 -12.67 -6.12 13.99
C VAL A 134 -11.98 -7.41 14.40
N VAL A 135 -11.82 -7.61 15.70
CA VAL A 135 -11.20 -8.79 16.30
C VAL A 135 -12.25 -9.76 16.84
N SER A 136 -13.32 -9.24 17.41
CA SER A 136 -14.41 -10.03 17.97
C SER A 136 -15.76 -9.39 17.65
N TRP A 137 -16.82 -10.19 17.70
CA TRP A 137 -18.17 -9.73 17.43
C TRP A 137 -18.99 -9.62 18.72
N ASP A 138 -19.66 -8.46 18.89
CA ASP A 138 -20.73 -8.25 19.83
C ASP A 138 -21.89 -7.47 19.18
N GLU A 139 -22.94 -7.19 19.96
CA GLU A 139 -24.15 -6.52 19.45
C GLU A 139 -23.92 -5.05 19.05
N THR A 140 -22.81 -4.45 19.45
CA THR A 140 -22.47 -3.05 19.13
C THR A 140 -21.72 -2.90 17.81
N VAL A 141 -21.07 -3.97 17.34
CA VAL A 141 -20.22 -3.94 16.12
C VAL A 141 -20.98 -3.43 14.88
N PRO A 142 -22.23 -3.83 14.58
CA PRO A 142 -22.97 -3.28 13.42
C PRO A 142 -23.12 -1.76 13.48
N TRP A 143 -23.47 -1.22 14.64
CA TRP A 143 -23.57 0.23 14.82
C TRP A 143 -22.22 0.93 14.67
N GLN A 144 -21.14 0.35 15.22
CA GLN A 144 -19.79 0.91 15.09
C GLN A 144 -19.33 0.97 13.63
N LEU A 145 -19.57 -0.10 12.86
CA LEU A 145 -19.26 -0.15 11.44
C LEU A 145 -20.06 0.87 10.63
N GLU A 146 -21.31 1.11 11.00
CA GLU A 146 -22.14 2.15 10.41
C GLU A 146 -21.60 3.57 10.69
N GLN A 147 -21.12 3.83 11.92
CA GLN A 147 -20.43 5.09 12.24
C GLN A 147 -19.13 5.24 11.47
N LEU A 148 -18.32 4.18 11.35
CA LEU A 148 -17.09 4.19 10.54
C LEU A 148 -17.41 4.51 9.07
N ALA A 149 -18.45 3.89 8.50
CA ALA A 149 -18.88 4.17 7.14
C ALA A 149 -19.32 5.62 6.95
N ALA A 150 -20.00 6.22 7.94
CA ALA A 150 -20.40 7.63 7.93
C ALA A 150 -19.19 8.57 7.99
N GLU A 151 -18.10 8.17 8.67
CA GLU A 151 -16.83 8.88 8.69
C GLU A 151 -15.99 8.69 7.39
N GLY A 152 -16.48 7.92 6.42
CA GLY A 152 -15.76 7.59 5.18
C GLY A 152 -14.72 6.48 5.35
N VAL A 153 -14.83 5.66 6.40
CA VAL A 153 -14.02 4.45 6.60
C VAL A 153 -14.84 3.23 6.21
N ARG A 154 -14.63 2.72 5.00
CA ARG A 154 -15.47 1.71 4.36
C ARG A 154 -14.74 0.40 4.08
N SER A 155 -13.72 0.10 4.86
CA SER A 155 -13.04 -1.19 4.81
C SER A 155 -12.64 -1.63 6.22
N VAL A 156 -12.66 -2.94 6.43
CA VAL A 156 -12.41 -3.56 7.73
C VAL A 156 -11.39 -4.68 7.58
N LYS A 157 -10.30 -4.60 8.35
CA LYS A 157 -9.27 -5.63 8.45
C LYS A 157 -9.65 -6.68 9.47
N MET A 158 -9.45 -7.93 9.10
CA MET A 158 -9.51 -9.08 10.01
C MET A 158 -8.29 -9.99 9.78
N TYR A 159 -7.98 -10.77 10.78
CA TYR A 159 -6.85 -11.71 10.77
C TYR A 159 -7.39 -13.12 11.03
N THR A 160 -6.95 -14.08 10.24
CA THR A 160 -7.30 -15.50 10.44
C THR A 160 -6.29 -16.24 11.32
N THR A 161 -5.28 -15.54 11.81
CA THR A 161 -4.21 -16.01 12.73
C THR A 161 -3.97 -15.02 13.84
N ASN A 162 -2.97 -15.28 14.70
CA ASN A 162 -2.63 -14.53 15.92
C ASN A 162 -3.65 -14.74 17.04
N ARG A 163 -3.94 -16.03 17.36
CA ARG A 163 -4.86 -16.42 18.45
C ARG A 163 -4.49 -15.73 19.77
N GLY A 164 -5.51 -15.27 20.49
CA GLY A 164 -5.34 -14.54 21.76
C GLY A 164 -4.94 -13.08 21.59
N SER A 165 -4.84 -12.58 20.37
CA SER A 165 -4.55 -11.19 20.04
C SER A 165 -5.53 -10.65 18.99
N THR A 166 -5.17 -10.62 17.72
CA THR A 166 -5.97 -10.00 16.65
C THR A 166 -6.80 -10.98 15.81
N MET A 167 -6.70 -12.28 16.07
CA MET A 167 -7.45 -13.30 15.33
C MET A 167 -8.95 -13.15 15.50
N ALA A 168 -9.68 -13.06 14.39
CA ALA A 168 -11.13 -13.20 14.33
C ALA A 168 -11.50 -14.64 13.96
N ASP A 169 -12.53 -15.17 14.60
CA ASP A 169 -13.07 -16.49 14.23
C ASP A 169 -13.96 -16.42 12.99
N GLY A 170 -14.28 -17.58 12.41
CA GLY A 170 -15.07 -17.66 11.19
C GLY A 170 -16.49 -17.06 11.33
N ASP A 171 -17.09 -17.12 12.53
CA ASP A 171 -18.39 -16.50 12.80
C ASP A 171 -18.30 -14.98 12.74
N THR A 172 -17.29 -14.40 13.37
CA THR A 172 -16.99 -12.96 13.31
C THR A 172 -16.75 -12.52 11.87
N ILE A 173 -15.91 -13.26 11.10
CA ILE A 173 -15.59 -12.93 9.71
C ILE A 173 -16.86 -12.92 8.85
N LEU A 174 -17.73 -13.94 8.95
CA LEU A 174 -18.98 -14.00 8.21
C LEU A 174 -19.93 -12.84 8.54
N LYS A 175 -20.03 -12.47 9.81
CA LYS A 175 -20.89 -11.36 10.26
C LYS A 175 -20.37 -10.02 9.73
N VAL A 176 -19.05 -9.77 9.85
CA VAL A 176 -18.43 -8.55 9.30
C VAL A 176 -18.57 -8.49 7.79
N MET A 177 -18.40 -9.59 7.05
CA MET A 177 -18.60 -9.63 5.60
C MET A 177 -20.02 -9.21 5.21
N ARG A 178 -21.05 -9.68 5.94
CA ARG A 178 -22.43 -9.25 5.69
C ARG A 178 -22.64 -7.75 5.93
N GLU A 179 -22.05 -7.22 6.98
CA GLU A 179 -22.10 -5.78 7.24
C GLU A 179 -21.37 -4.98 6.15
N MET A 180 -20.22 -5.45 5.66
CA MET A 180 -19.52 -4.78 4.56
C MET A 180 -20.35 -4.78 3.27
N VAL A 181 -21.10 -5.83 2.97
CA VAL A 181 -22.06 -5.81 1.86
C VAL A 181 -23.12 -4.74 2.08
N ARG A 182 -23.73 -4.69 3.29
CA ARG A 182 -24.77 -3.72 3.65
C ARG A 182 -24.29 -2.26 3.57
N LEU A 183 -23.03 -2.03 3.94
CA LEU A 183 -22.42 -0.70 4.04
C LEU A 183 -21.63 -0.30 2.77
N ASP A 184 -21.73 -1.09 1.70
CA ASP A 184 -20.94 -0.88 0.48
C ASP A 184 -19.44 -0.72 0.79
N GLY A 185 -18.89 -1.66 1.57
CA GLY A 185 -17.52 -1.67 2.05
C GLY A 185 -16.71 -2.83 1.51
N LEU A 186 -15.43 -2.88 1.90
CA LEU A 186 -14.43 -3.87 1.48
C LEU A 186 -13.86 -4.60 2.70
N THR A 187 -13.78 -5.94 2.63
CA THR A 187 -13.20 -6.76 3.68
C THR A 187 -11.73 -7.02 3.39
N TYR A 188 -10.84 -6.63 4.30
CA TYR A 188 -9.39 -6.87 4.26
C TYR A 188 -9.03 -8.08 5.11
N ILE A 189 -8.22 -9.01 4.58
CA ILE A 189 -7.88 -10.25 5.29
C ILE A 189 -6.36 -10.46 5.29
N HIS A 190 -5.79 -10.57 6.49
CA HIS A 190 -4.53 -11.26 6.71
C HIS A 190 -4.83 -12.76 6.76
N ALA A 191 -4.45 -13.47 5.71
CA ALA A 191 -4.88 -14.84 5.47
C ALA A 191 -3.76 -15.85 5.75
N GLU A 192 -3.69 -16.36 6.98
CA GLU A 192 -2.84 -17.49 7.35
C GLU A 192 -3.64 -18.43 8.27
N HIS A 193 -3.64 -19.73 7.99
CA HIS A 193 -4.43 -20.72 8.73
C HIS A 193 -3.80 -21.02 10.09
N ASP A 194 -4.37 -20.42 11.16
CA ASP A 194 -3.84 -20.46 12.51
C ASP A 194 -3.58 -21.86 13.07
N PRO A 195 -4.45 -22.89 12.90
CA PRO A 195 -4.15 -24.25 13.33
C PRO A 195 -2.88 -24.84 12.75
N ILE A 196 -2.59 -24.63 11.46
CA ILE A 196 -1.36 -25.11 10.82
C ILE A 196 -0.14 -24.40 11.41
N ILE A 197 -0.21 -23.07 11.54
CA ILE A 197 0.90 -22.28 12.11
C ILE A 197 1.17 -22.70 13.55
N ALA A 198 0.13 -22.90 14.36
CA ALA A 198 0.28 -23.31 15.74
C ALA A 198 0.96 -24.69 15.85
N ASP A 199 0.51 -25.67 15.06
CA ASP A 199 1.08 -27.03 15.01
C ASP A 199 2.54 -27.01 14.55
N CYS A 200 2.85 -26.34 13.43
CA CYS A 200 4.23 -26.20 12.94
C CYS A 200 5.13 -25.51 13.96
N THR A 201 4.64 -24.45 14.57
CA THR A 201 5.40 -23.67 15.60
C THR A 201 5.69 -24.52 16.83
N GLU A 202 4.72 -25.31 17.29
CA GLU A 202 4.90 -26.20 18.45
C GLU A 202 5.89 -27.34 18.14
N GLN A 203 5.81 -27.93 16.95
CA GLN A 203 6.78 -28.95 16.49
C GLN A 203 8.19 -28.36 16.43
N HIS A 204 8.38 -27.19 15.81
CA HIS A 204 9.68 -26.54 15.76
C HIS A 204 10.22 -26.19 17.16
N ALA A 205 9.35 -25.71 18.06
CA ALA A 205 9.73 -25.43 19.45
C ALA A 205 10.18 -26.69 20.19
N SER A 206 9.46 -27.81 20.01
CA SER A 206 9.81 -29.10 20.64
C SER A 206 11.15 -29.65 20.15
N ASP A 207 11.50 -29.38 18.90
CA ASP A 207 12.78 -29.75 18.29
C ASP A 207 13.91 -28.78 18.60
N GLY A 208 13.65 -27.68 19.34
CA GLY A 208 14.60 -26.61 19.60
C GLY A 208 14.95 -25.76 18.39
N ARG A 209 14.12 -25.74 17.34
CA ARG A 209 14.28 -25.03 16.08
C ARG A 209 13.28 -23.88 15.94
N ILE A 210 13.28 -22.96 16.92
CA ILE A 210 12.30 -21.86 17.03
C ILE A 210 12.92 -20.46 16.88
N GLY A 211 14.23 -20.38 16.63
CA GLY A 211 14.93 -19.12 16.36
C GLY A 211 14.53 -18.50 15.00
N ILE A 212 15.00 -17.28 14.78
CA ILE A 212 14.68 -16.49 13.60
C ILE A 212 15.03 -17.20 12.29
N GLU A 213 16.08 -18.02 12.28
CA GLU A 213 16.53 -18.80 11.14
C GLU A 213 15.48 -19.83 10.66
N HIS A 214 14.52 -20.14 11.51
CA HIS A 214 13.42 -21.07 11.23
C HIS A 214 12.06 -20.41 11.01
N LEU A 215 11.98 -19.08 11.00
CA LEU A 215 10.71 -18.35 10.87
C LEU A 215 9.90 -18.82 9.66
N HIS A 216 10.54 -18.95 8.48
CA HIS A 216 9.87 -19.37 7.24
C HIS A 216 9.20 -20.74 7.36
N SER A 217 9.80 -21.68 8.09
CA SER A 217 9.29 -23.03 8.26
C SER A 217 8.21 -23.18 9.32
N THR A 218 8.09 -22.20 10.25
CA THR A 218 6.97 -22.16 11.22
C THR A 218 5.66 -21.70 10.60
N ARG A 219 5.71 -21.08 9.41
CA ARG A 219 4.55 -20.49 8.71
C ARG A 219 4.56 -20.94 7.24
N PRO A 220 4.22 -22.23 6.95
CA PRO A 220 4.30 -22.80 5.60
C PRO A 220 3.34 -22.10 4.63
N GLU A 221 3.69 -22.11 3.33
CA GLU A 221 2.89 -21.53 2.24
C GLU A 221 1.45 -22.07 2.23
N LEU A 222 1.30 -23.35 2.51
CA LEU A 222 0.00 -24.01 2.61
C LEU A 222 -0.95 -23.35 3.61
N ALA A 223 -0.42 -22.75 4.70
CA ALA A 223 -1.26 -22.04 5.67
C ALA A 223 -1.89 -20.78 5.06
N GLU A 224 -1.17 -20.07 4.19
CA GLU A 224 -1.71 -18.92 3.45
C GLU A 224 -2.76 -19.38 2.44
N GLU A 225 -2.47 -20.38 1.63
CA GLU A 225 -3.37 -20.89 0.59
C GLU A 225 -4.69 -21.43 1.15
N ILE A 226 -4.64 -22.19 2.24
CA ILE A 226 -5.87 -22.73 2.88
C ILE A 226 -6.72 -21.57 3.41
N SER A 227 -6.12 -20.62 4.08
CA SER A 227 -6.85 -19.47 4.63
C SER A 227 -7.50 -18.61 3.54
N VAL A 228 -6.78 -18.37 2.44
CA VAL A 228 -7.34 -17.69 1.26
C VAL A 228 -8.53 -18.44 0.70
N LYS A 229 -8.41 -19.76 0.54
CA LYS A 229 -9.49 -20.60 0.00
C LYS A 229 -10.74 -20.58 0.90
N GLU A 230 -10.57 -20.72 2.20
CA GLU A 230 -11.67 -20.67 3.16
C GLU A 230 -12.37 -19.31 3.16
N THR A 231 -11.57 -18.23 3.13
CA THR A 231 -12.09 -16.87 3.12
C THR A 231 -12.82 -16.56 1.80
N LEU A 232 -12.32 -17.03 0.66
CA LEU A 232 -13.01 -16.90 -0.64
C LEU A 232 -14.37 -17.61 -0.63
N ALA A 233 -14.48 -18.78 0.00
CA ALA A 233 -15.76 -19.48 0.14
C ALA A 233 -16.76 -18.70 1.02
N MET A 234 -16.26 -18.06 2.11
CA MET A 234 -17.09 -17.20 2.95
C MET A 234 -17.52 -15.92 2.19
N ALA A 235 -16.63 -15.34 1.40
CA ALA A 235 -16.93 -14.17 0.56
C ALA A 235 -17.96 -14.52 -0.53
N GLU A 236 -17.85 -15.69 -1.17
CA GLU A 236 -18.83 -16.18 -2.15
C GLU A 236 -20.21 -16.37 -1.51
N TYR A 237 -20.25 -16.97 -0.33
CA TYR A 237 -21.51 -17.21 0.40
C TYR A 237 -22.20 -15.91 0.83
N THR A 238 -21.44 -14.87 1.19
CA THR A 238 -21.98 -13.59 1.65
C THR A 238 -22.18 -12.57 0.54
N GLY A 239 -21.53 -12.75 -0.61
CA GLY A 239 -21.44 -11.76 -1.69
C GLY A 239 -20.49 -10.60 -1.36
N ALA A 240 -19.65 -10.72 -0.32
CA ALA A 240 -18.78 -9.64 0.12
C ALA A 240 -17.56 -9.49 -0.80
N PRO A 241 -17.17 -8.25 -1.15
CA PRO A 241 -15.88 -8.01 -1.75
C PRO A 241 -14.77 -8.26 -0.72
N VAL A 242 -13.67 -8.90 -1.16
CA VAL A 242 -12.57 -9.28 -0.29
C VAL A 242 -11.22 -8.89 -0.87
N TYR A 243 -10.32 -8.45 0.00
CA TYR A 243 -8.97 -8.04 -0.35
C TYR A 243 -7.97 -8.77 0.53
N PHE A 244 -7.11 -9.56 -0.08
CA PHE A 244 -6.05 -10.30 0.60
C PHE A 244 -4.79 -9.47 0.61
N VAL A 245 -4.34 -9.11 1.82
CA VAL A 245 -3.14 -8.29 2.00
C VAL A 245 -1.88 -9.14 1.88
N HIS A 246 -0.77 -8.49 1.53
CA HIS A 246 0.61 -9.01 1.60
C HIS A 246 0.75 -10.50 1.22
N GLN A 247 0.09 -10.95 0.14
CA GLN A 247 0.23 -12.33 -0.32
C GLN A 247 1.67 -12.62 -0.72
N SER A 248 2.20 -13.70 -0.18
CA SER A 248 3.59 -14.11 -0.35
C SER A 248 3.73 -15.35 -1.24
N THR A 249 2.61 -16.00 -1.61
CA THR A 249 2.62 -17.26 -2.37
C THR A 249 1.88 -17.15 -3.69
N PRO A 250 2.41 -17.74 -4.78
CA PRO A 250 1.72 -17.77 -6.07
C PRO A 250 0.40 -18.56 -6.02
N GLY A 251 0.32 -19.63 -5.21
CA GLY A 251 -0.89 -20.42 -5.05
C GLY A 251 -2.05 -19.62 -4.45
N ALA A 252 -1.79 -18.74 -3.49
CA ALA A 252 -2.79 -17.84 -2.94
C ALA A 252 -3.30 -16.83 -3.98
N VAL A 253 -2.41 -16.25 -4.79
CA VAL A 253 -2.77 -15.35 -5.91
C VAL A 253 -3.60 -16.08 -6.98
N ASP A 254 -3.23 -17.31 -7.31
CA ASP A 254 -3.96 -18.13 -8.29
C ASP A 254 -5.40 -18.42 -7.81
N LEU A 255 -5.60 -18.73 -6.53
CA LEU A 255 -6.93 -18.90 -5.93
C LEU A 255 -7.81 -17.65 -6.06
N VAL A 256 -7.24 -16.47 -5.82
CA VAL A 256 -7.93 -15.19 -6.00
C VAL A 256 -8.28 -14.97 -7.47
N SER A 257 -7.35 -15.24 -8.39
CA SER A 257 -7.57 -15.12 -9.83
C SER A 257 -8.70 -16.05 -10.31
N GLU A 258 -8.73 -17.29 -9.84
CA GLU A 258 -9.81 -18.23 -10.13
C GLU A 258 -11.17 -17.75 -9.60
N ALA A 259 -11.21 -17.18 -8.39
CA ALA A 259 -12.43 -16.62 -7.82
C ALA A 259 -12.93 -15.43 -8.65
N ARG A 260 -12.04 -14.55 -9.09
CA ARG A 260 -12.37 -13.45 -9.99
C ARG A 260 -12.91 -13.91 -11.34
N ASN A 261 -12.32 -14.96 -11.91
CA ASN A 261 -12.78 -15.55 -13.17
C ASN A 261 -14.20 -16.13 -13.05
N ARG A 262 -14.64 -16.49 -11.83
CA ARG A 262 -16.02 -16.89 -11.53
C ARG A 262 -16.93 -15.68 -11.20
N GLY A 263 -16.42 -14.46 -11.21
CA GLY A 263 -17.17 -13.23 -10.98
C GLY A 263 -17.17 -12.72 -9.54
N GLN A 264 -16.31 -13.28 -8.64
CA GLN A 264 -16.16 -12.73 -7.29
C GLN A 264 -15.36 -11.42 -7.32
N GLU A 265 -15.74 -10.49 -6.45
CA GLU A 265 -14.97 -9.28 -6.18
C GLU A 265 -13.87 -9.61 -5.16
N ALA A 266 -12.77 -10.16 -5.64
CA ALA A 266 -11.62 -10.55 -4.82
C ALA A 266 -10.34 -9.90 -5.36
N TYR A 267 -9.45 -9.46 -4.48
CA TYR A 267 -8.25 -8.70 -4.85
C TYR A 267 -7.02 -9.24 -4.12
N SER A 268 -5.88 -9.24 -4.83
CA SER A 268 -4.57 -9.63 -4.33
C SER A 268 -3.68 -8.42 -4.13
N GLU A 269 -3.06 -8.30 -2.98
CA GLU A 269 -1.95 -7.40 -2.70
C GLU A 269 -0.70 -8.22 -2.42
N THR A 270 0.46 -7.72 -2.85
CA THR A 270 1.76 -8.18 -2.36
C THR A 270 2.59 -7.00 -1.85
N CYS A 271 3.78 -7.29 -1.35
CA CYS A 271 4.71 -6.28 -0.85
C CYS A 271 6.03 -6.32 -1.60
N PRO A 272 6.79 -5.19 -1.65
CA PRO A 272 8.08 -5.12 -2.36
C PRO A 272 9.09 -6.17 -1.89
N HIS A 273 9.09 -6.50 -0.59
CA HIS A 273 10.00 -7.48 -0.03
C HIS A 273 9.75 -8.91 -0.55
N TYR A 274 8.50 -9.32 -0.79
CA TYR A 274 8.19 -10.64 -1.41
C TYR A 274 8.54 -10.72 -2.89
N LEU A 275 8.83 -9.59 -3.53
CA LEU A 275 9.25 -9.55 -4.94
C LEU A 275 10.77 -9.55 -5.11
N THR A 276 11.55 -9.37 -4.03
CA THR A 276 12.99 -9.06 -4.12
C THR A 276 13.87 -9.77 -3.11
N LEU A 277 13.28 -10.33 -2.05
CA LEU A 277 13.97 -11.05 -0.99
C LEU A 277 13.42 -12.47 -0.90
N ASP A 278 14.29 -13.44 -0.66
CA ASP A 278 13.94 -14.83 -0.45
C ASP A 278 14.37 -15.32 0.94
N ASP A 279 14.05 -16.57 1.29
CA ASP A 279 14.29 -17.14 2.62
C ASP A 279 15.79 -17.33 2.97
N THR A 280 16.70 -17.16 2.01
CA THR A 280 18.16 -17.18 2.27
C THR A 280 18.59 -16.05 3.21
N VAL A 281 17.79 -14.97 3.31
CA VAL A 281 18.05 -13.86 4.24
C VAL A 281 18.05 -14.28 5.71
N TYR A 282 17.36 -15.38 6.05
CA TYR A 282 17.35 -15.93 7.41
C TYR A 282 18.65 -16.63 7.80
N GLY A 283 19.54 -16.90 6.82
CA GLY A 283 20.91 -17.37 7.02
C GLY A 283 21.97 -16.25 6.97
N SER A 284 21.56 -14.99 6.84
CA SER A 284 22.48 -13.85 6.80
C SER A 284 23.05 -13.47 8.18
N ASP A 285 23.98 -12.52 8.22
CA ASP A 285 24.55 -11.98 9.48
C ASP A 285 23.51 -11.19 10.32
N PHE A 286 22.39 -10.75 9.70
CA PHE A 286 21.33 -9.94 10.31
C PHE A 286 19.94 -10.48 10.00
N PRO A 287 19.61 -11.73 10.36
CA PRO A 287 18.33 -12.35 9.99
C PRO A 287 17.13 -11.62 10.60
N GLU A 288 17.28 -10.96 11.73
CA GLU A 288 16.23 -10.19 12.41
C GLU A 288 15.72 -9.00 11.60
N TRP A 289 16.50 -8.49 10.62
CA TRP A 289 16.07 -7.42 9.73
C TRP A 289 14.88 -7.82 8.85
N TYR A 290 14.71 -9.13 8.64
CA TYR A 290 13.74 -9.70 7.70
C TYR A 290 12.53 -10.36 8.37
N ALA A 291 12.40 -10.24 9.70
CA ALA A 291 11.27 -10.81 10.41
C ALA A 291 9.95 -10.11 10.09
N CYS A 292 9.07 -10.79 9.36
CA CYS A 292 7.71 -10.34 9.01
C CYS A 292 6.75 -11.54 8.93
N CYS A 293 5.48 -11.29 8.83
CA CYS A 293 4.42 -12.29 8.63
C CYS A 293 3.45 -11.84 7.54
N PRO A 294 3.27 -12.67 6.49
CA PRO A 294 3.98 -13.93 6.18
C PRO A 294 5.50 -13.77 6.07
N PRO A 295 6.30 -14.86 6.27
CA PRO A 295 7.76 -14.78 6.14
C PRO A 295 8.21 -14.76 4.68
N MET A 296 9.50 -14.47 4.46
CA MET A 296 10.13 -14.62 3.13
C MET A 296 10.04 -16.08 2.67
N ARG A 297 9.82 -16.26 1.38
CA ARG A 297 9.63 -17.55 0.72
C ARG A 297 10.86 -17.93 -0.08
N SER A 298 10.87 -19.14 -0.64
CA SER A 298 11.97 -19.60 -1.49
C SER A 298 12.17 -18.72 -2.73
N ALA A 299 13.36 -18.77 -3.32
CA ALA A 299 13.65 -18.03 -4.55
C ALA A 299 12.73 -18.44 -5.70
N GLU A 300 12.30 -19.71 -5.76
CA GLU A 300 11.34 -20.23 -6.73
C GLU A 300 9.96 -19.59 -6.53
N THR A 301 9.51 -19.49 -5.29
CA THR A 301 8.24 -18.84 -4.93
C THR A 301 8.27 -17.35 -5.29
N VAL A 302 9.36 -16.66 -4.99
CA VAL A 302 9.55 -15.24 -5.37
C VAL A 302 9.48 -15.07 -6.90
N ALA A 303 10.16 -15.92 -7.66
CA ALA A 303 10.13 -15.87 -9.12
C ALA A 303 8.70 -16.09 -9.67
N ALA A 304 8.00 -17.10 -9.16
CA ALA A 304 6.62 -17.39 -9.55
C ALA A 304 5.64 -16.26 -9.15
N LEU A 305 5.84 -15.60 -8.01
CA LEU A 305 5.05 -14.45 -7.61
C LEU A 305 5.25 -13.24 -8.55
N LYS A 306 6.49 -13.00 -8.99
CA LYS A 306 6.79 -11.97 -10.01
C LYS A 306 6.11 -12.25 -11.35
N GLU A 307 6.01 -13.52 -11.77
CA GLU A 307 5.25 -13.90 -12.96
C GLU A 307 3.76 -13.54 -12.81
N ARG A 308 3.14 -13.76 -11.63
CA ARG A 308 1.75 -13.38 -11.36
C ARG A 308 1.57 -11.87 -11.38
N LEU A 309 2.55 -11.13 -10.87
CA LEU A 309 2.54 -9.66 -10.95
C LEU A 309 2.59 -9.20 -12.41
N ALA A 310 3.51 -9.73 -13.21
CA ALA A 310 3.65 -9.40 -14.63
C ALA A 310 2.39 -9.80 -15.45
N ALA A 311 1.70 -10.86 -15.04
CA ALA A 311 0.43 -11.29 -15.66
C ALA A 311 -0.79 -10.44 -15.21
N GLY A 312 -0.62 -9.47 -14.31
CA GLY A 312 -1.71 -8.64 -13.78
C GLY A 312 -2.64 -9.35 -12.79
N ALA A 313 -2.21 -10.48 -12.23
CA ALA A 313 -2.97 -11.21 -11.22
C ALA A 313 -2.88 -10.59 -9.82
N ILE A 314 -1.85 -9.76 -9.58
CA ILE A 314 -1.67 -8.95 -8.37
C ILE A 314 -2.12 -7.53 -8.70
N HIS A 315 -3.01 -6.99 -7.88
CA HIS A 315 -3.72 -5.75 -8.15
C HIS A 315 -3.06 -4.52 -7.53
N THR A 316 -2.28 -4.73 -6.46
CA THR A 316 -1.62 -3.65 -5.71
C THR A 316 -0.32 -4.15 -5.09
N VAL A 317 0.64 -3.22 -4.95
CA VAL A 317 1.88 -3.44 -4.19
C VAL A 317 1.94 -2.39 -3.10
N SER A 318 1.71 -2.79 -1.85
CA SER A 318 1.72 -1.93 -0.67
C SER A 318 2.97 -2.16 0.18
N SER A 319 3.32 -1.20 1.04
CA SER A 319 4.56 -1.30 1.83
C SER A 319 4.48 -2.29 2.98
N ASP A 320 3.31 -2.46 3.58
CA ASP A 320 3.11 -3.07 4.90
C ASP A 320 4.06 -2.48 5.95
N HIS A 321 4.29 -1.16 5.82
CA HIS A 321 5.25 -0.44 6.65
C HIS A 321 4.93 -0.60 8.13
N SER A 322 5.84 -1.26 8.84
CA SER A 322 5.76 -1.49 10.28
C SER A 322 7.16 -1.31 10.87
N CYS A 323 7.46 -0.09 11.28
CA CYS A 323 8.81 0.36 11.60
C CYS A 323 9.19 0.05 13.05
N TYR A 324 10.11 -0.90 13.25
CA TYR A 324 10.74 -1.20 14.54
C TYR A 324 12.23 -0.90 14.47
N ASP A 325 12.91 -0.64 15.60
CA ASP A 325 14.37 -0.55 15.66
C ASP A 325 15.03 -1.92 15.88
N LEU A 326 16.34 -1.97 15.69
CA LEU A 326 17.12 -3.18 15.91
C LEU A 326 17.08 -3.66 17.38
N SER A 327 16.91 -2.75 18.33
CA SER A 327 16.77 -3.12 19.74
C SER A 327 15.55 -3.99 19.97
N GLN A 328 14.40 -3.59 19.41
CA GLN A 328 13.17 -4.38 19.45
C GLN A 328 13.30 -5.68 18.63
N LYS A 329 13.88 -5.63 17.44
CA LYS A 329 14.08 -6.78 16.55
C LYS A 329 14.96 -7.86 17.18
N ARG A 330 15.98 -7.48 17.97
CA ARG A 330 16.96 -8.38 18.59
C ARG A 330 16.52 -8.93 19.94
N GLU A 331 15.43 -8.46 20.49
CA GLU A 331 15.05 -8.80 21.87
C GLU A 331 14.83 -10.30 22.07
N ARG A 332 14.28 -11.02 21.07
CA ARG A 332 13.94 -12.44 21.15
C ARG A 332 14.19 -13.21 19.86
N THR A 333 15.36 -13.02 19.25
CA THR A 333 15.75 -13.77 18.03
C THR A 333 15.87 -15.29 18.24
N ASP A 334 15.96 -15.71 19.52
CA ASP A 334 15.93 -17.11 19.95
C ASP A 334 14.53 -17.77 19.85
N ASP A 335 13.48 -16.97 19.77
CA ASP A 335 12.10 -17.47 19.70
C ASP A 335 11.20 -16.53 18.91
N VAL A 336 10.88 -16.91 17.68
CA VAL A 336 10.08 -16.13 16.74
C VAL A 336 8.67 -15.76 17.23
N ARG A 337 8.15 -16.46 18.25
CA ARG A 337 6.83 -16.17 18.82
C ARG A 337 6.78 -14.87 19.62
N PHE A 338 7.94 -14.36 20.01
CA PHE A 338 8.07 -13.23 20.95
C PHE A 338 8.82 -12.03 20.39
N MET A 339 9.17 -12.02 19.10
CA MET A 339 9.80 -10.89 18.44
C MET A 339 8.78 -10.09 17.61
N PRO A 340 9.04 -8.81 17.31
CA PRO A 340 8.15 -8.04 16.45
C PRO A 340 8.30 -8.45 15.00
N HIS A 341 7.17 -8.73 14.34
CA HIS A 341 7.11 -9.01 12.92
C HIS A 341 6.64 -7.76 12.17
N GLY A 342 7.44 -7.27 11.23
CA GLY A 342 7.17 -6.09 10.42
C GLY A 342 8.45 -5.45 9.92
N LEU A 343 8.37 -4.76 8.78
CA LEU A 343 9.51 -4.18 8.08
C LEU A 343 9.27 -2.69 7.80
N PRO A 344 10.35 -1.86 7.83
CA PRO A 344 10.29 -0.52 7.28
C PRO A 344 10.24 -0.60 5.75
N GLY A 345 9.34 0.12 5.08
CA GLY A 345 9.21 -0.03 3.63
C GLY A 345 8.54 1.13 2.90
N VAL A 346 7.92 2.10 3.57
CA VAL A 346 7.12 3.15 2.92
C VAL A 346 7.94 4.01 1.96
N GLU A 347 9.19 4.34 2.30
CA GLU A 347 10.09 5.16 1.47
C GLU A 347 10.66 4.36 0.30
N THR A 348 10.96 3.10 0.52
CA THR A 348 11.57 2.23 -0.51
C THR A 348 10.54 1.52 -1.40
N ARG A 349 9.23 1.67 -1.12
CA ARG A 349 8.16 1.00 -1.86
C ARG A 349 8.24 1.26 -3.37
N MET A 350 8.39 2.52 -3.78
CA MET A 350 8.47 2.89 -5.20
C MET A 350 9.70 2.28 -5.88
N PRO A 351 10.95 2.56 -5.46
CA PRO A 351 12.12 2.07 -6.16
C PRO A 351 12.25 0.54 -6.13
N VAL A 352 11.89 -0.14 -5.04
CA VAL A 352 11.93 -1.61 -4.97
C VAL A 352 10.90 -2.22 -5.93
N THR A 353 9.66 -1.73 -5.94
CA THR A 353 8.62 -2.22 -6.85
C THR A 353 8.97 -1.95 -8.30
N PHE A 354 9.43 -0.74 -8.62
CA PHE A 354 9.82 -0.38 -9.98
C PHE A 354 10.96 -1.26 -10.49
N THR A 355 12.02 -1.44 -9.70
CA THR A 355 13.15 -2.30 -10.03
C THR A 355 12.71 -3.76 -10.24
N ALA A 356 11.84 -4.28 -9.37
CA ALA A 356 11.33 -5.65 -9.48
C ALA A 356 10.52 -5.88 -10.76
N MET A 357 9.84 -4.86 -11.29
CA MET A 357 8.98 -4.91 -12.47
C MET A 357 9.69 -4.53 -13.77
N ALA A 358 10.83 -3.84 -13.72
CA ALA A 358 11.48 -3.18 -14.86
C ALA A 358 11.77 -4.10 -16.06
N SER A 359 12.03 -5.40 -15.81
CA SER A 359 12.34 -6.36 -16.87
C SER A 359 11.14 -7.10 -17.46
N SER A 360 9.97 -7.03 -16.81
CA SER A 360 8.82 -7.89 -17.13
C SER A 360 7.50 -7.14 -17.34
N SER A 361 7.46 -5.83 -17.02
CA SER A 361 6.23 -5.05 -17.02
C SER A 361 6.47 -3.66 -17.61
N SER A 362 5.42 -3.02 -18.09
CA SER A 362 5.47 -1.62 -18.54
C SER A 362 5.40 -0.64 -17.38
N VAL A 363 5.72 0.63 -17.63
CA VAL A 363 5.54 1.70 -16.62
C VAL A 363 4.05 1.89 -16.28
N GLU A 364 3.17 1.68 -17.25
CA GLU A 364 1.71 1.70 -17.05
C GLU A 364 1.26 0.64 -16.05
N ASP A 365 1.82 -0.58 -16.11
CA ASP A 365 1.55 -1.66 -15.15
C ASP A 365 2.08 -1.32 -13.76
N PHE A 366 3.27 -0.68 -13.70
CA PHE A 366 3.79 -0.16 -12.44
C PHE A 366 2.86 0.91 -11.84
N VAL A 367 2.41 1.88 -12.64
CA VAL A 367 1.43 2.90 -12.18
C VAL A 367 0.13 2.27 -11.72
N GLU A 368 -0.30 1.17 -12.36
CA GLU A 368 -1.49 0.44 -11.92
C GLU A 368 -1.34 -0.08 -10.50
N VAL A 369 -0.29 -0.82 -10.19
CA VAL A 369 -0.12 -1.47 -8.88
C VAL A 369 0.37 -0.52 -7.78
N PHE A 370 1.04 0.58 -8.15
CA PHE A 370 1.61 1.56 -7.23
C PHE A 370 0.64 2.67 -6.82
N SER A 371 -0.25 3.09 -7.73
CA SER A 371 -1.08 4.28 -7.54
C SER A 371 -2.55 4.07 -7.95
N ALA A 372 -2.82 3.68 -9.20
CA ALA A 372 -4.18 3.65 -9.75
C ALA A 372 -5.04 2.52 -9.16
N GLY A 373 -4.49 1.32 -9.06
CA GLY A 373 -5.16 0.16 -8.45
C GLY A 373 -5.51 0.38 -6.98
N PRO A 374 -4.52 0.75 -6.13
CA PRO A 374 -4.81 1.06 -4.73
C PRO A 374 -5.87 2.15 -4.54
N ALA A 375 -5.77 3.25 -5.29
CA ALA A 375 -6.76 4.34 -5.22
C ALA A 375 -8.17 3.86 -5.60
N ARG A 376 -8.28 3.11 -6.69
CA ARG A 376 -9.55 2.62 -7.22
C ARG A 376 -10.19 1.58 -6.31
N ILE A 377 -9.45 0.54 -5.91
CA ILE A 377 -9.98 -0.57 -5.10
C ILE A 377 -10.43 -0.05 -3.73
N ASN A 378 -9.72 0.92 -3.18
CA ASN A 378 -10.06 1.57 -1.93
C ASN A 378 -11.07 2.72 -2.07
N ALA A 379 -11.59 2.96 -3.27
CA ALA A 379 -12.51 4.07 -3.56
C ALA A 379 -12.02 5.44 -3.01
N VAL A 380 -10.70 5.70 -3.14
CA VAL A 380 -10.10 6.98 -2.74
C VAL A 380 -10.35 8.00 -3.85
N PRO A 381 -11.16 9.04 -3.59
CA PRO A 381 -11.60 9.94 -4.64
C PRO A 381 -10.45 10.81 -5.16
N ARG A 382 -10.41 11.00 -6.48
CA ARG A 382 -9.49 11.89 -7.20
C ARG A 382 -8.00 11.60 -7.02
N LYS A 383 -7.63 10.35 -6.71
CA LYS A 383 -6.26 9.85 -6.60
C LYS A 383 -5.97 8.80 -7.68
N GLY A 384 -4.71 8.51 -7.93
CA GLY A 384 -4.27 7.42 -8.79
C GLY A 384 -4.29 7.70 -10.30
N ALA A 385 -4.54 8.95 -10.73
CA ALA A 385 -4.47 9.33 -12.14
C ALA A 385 -4.06 10.80 -12.31
N ILE A 386 -3.39 11.10 -13.42
CA ILE A 386 -3.15 12.45 -13.90
C ILE A 386 -4.26 12.80 -14.88
N ALA A 387 -5.28 13.50 -14.39
CA ALA A 387 -6.45 13.90 -15.15
C ALA A 387 -7.01 15.23 -14.64
N VAL A 388 -7.66 15.99 -15.51
CA VAL A 388 -8.29 17.27 -15.12
C VAL A 388 -9.33 17.03 -14.04
N GLY A 389 -9.27 17.84 -12.97
CA GLY A 389 -10.11 17.74 -11.78
C GLY A 389 -9.59 16.82 -10.68
N PHE A 390 -8.55 16.02 -10.93
CA PHE A 390 -7.89 15.22 -9.91
C PHE A 390 -7.00 16.09 -9.01
N ASP A 391 -6.71 15.58 -7.82
CA ASP A 391 -5.74 16.20 -6.92
C ASP A 391 -4.37 16.20 -7.60
N ALA A 392 -3.63 17.29 -7.47
CA ALA A 392 -2.30 17.39 -8.06
C ALA A 392 -1.27 16.68 -7.17
N ASP A 393 -1.33 15.37 -7.19
CA ASP A 393 -0.38 14.44 -6.58
C ASP A 393 0.44 13.81 -7.70
N LEU A 394 1.69 14.25 -7.84
CA LEU A 394 2.52 13.94 -9.00
C LEU A 394 3.92 13.53 -8.55
N VAL A 395 4.51 12.59 -9.28
CA VAL A 395 5.92 12.20 -9.14
C VAL A 395 6.61 12.35 -10.49
N VAL A 396 7.71 13.10 -10.52
CA VAL A 396 8.62 13.16 -11.66
C VAL A 396 9.83 12.31 -11.33
N PHE A 397 10.21 11.38 -12.21
CA PHE A 397 11.38 10.53 -12.01
C PHE A 397 12.05 10.12 -13.32
N ASP A 398 13.33 9.80 -13.24
CA ASP A 398 14.08 9.19 -14.32
C ASP A 398 14.13 7.67 -14.12
N PRO A 399 13.53 6.86 -15.00
CA PRO A 399 13.53 5.40 -14.84
C PRO A 399 14.93 4.77 -14.97
N ALA A 400 15.91 5.49 -15.53
CA ALA A 400 17.28 5.04 -15.68
C ALA A 400 18.19 5.46 -14.52
N GLU A 401 17.72 6.32 -13.62
CA GLU A 401 18.51 6.73 -12.45
C GLU A 401 18.56 5.60 -11.43
N GLU A 402 19.76 5.20 -11.05
CA GLU A 402 20.03 4.16 -10.06
C GLU A 402 20.66 4.77 -8.81
N ARG A 403 20.25 4.31 -7.65
CA ARG A 403 20.82 4.66 -6.34
C ARG A 403 20.98 3.42 -5.48
N GLU A 404 22.10 3.33 -4.76
CA GLU A 404 22.28 2.33 -3.71
C GLU A 404 21.49 2.74 -2.46
N VAL A 405 20.84 1.78 -1.83
CA VAL A 405 20.10 2.01 -0.58
C VAL A 405 21.09 2.11 0.57
N ASP A 406 21.09 3.24 1.23
CA ASP A 406 21.74 3.50 2.51
C ASP A 406 20.67 3.73 3.57
N GLY A 407 20.45 2.77 4.47
CA GLY A 407 19.44 2.85 5.52
C GLY A 407 19.61 4.07 6.43
N GLY A 408 20.86 4.54 6.59
CA GLY A 408 21.17 5.74 7.36
C GLY A 408 20.75 7.06 6.67
N ALA A 409 20.55 7.02 5.35
CA ALA A 409 20.09 8.18 4.57
C ALA A 409 18.57 8.21 4.37
N LEU A 410 17.85 7.15 4.75
CA LEU A 410 16.38 7.10 4.68
C LEU A 410 15.73 7.90 5.82
N HIS A 411 14.47 8.30 5.62
CA HIS A 411 13.74 9.20 6.51
C HIS A 411 12.74 8.48 7.44
N MET A 412 12.73 7.15 7.43
CA MET A 412 11.97 6.32 8.37
C MET A 412 12.61 6.35 9.76
N GLY A 413 11.84 6.11 10.83
CA GLY A 413 12.33 6.19 12.21
C GLY A 413 13.21 5.02 12.65
N THR A 414 13.55 4.09 11.78
CA THR A 414 14.38 2.91 12.05
C THR A 414 15.87 3.18 11.80
N ASP A 415 16.69 2.27 12.26
CA ASP A 415 18.16 2.28 12.14
C ASP A 415 18.69 1.19 11.18
N PHE A 416 17.82 0.62 10.34
CA PHE A 416 18.18 -0.37 9.32
C PHE A 416 17.24 -0.31 8.11
N SER A 417 17.67 -0.93 7.00
CA SER A 417 16.82 -1.20 5.84
C SER A 417 16.92 -2.65 5.41
N PRO A 418 15.81 -3.37 5.12
CA PRO A 418 15.89 -4.72 4.56
C PRO A 418 16.46 -4.74 3.14
N PHE A 419 16.66 -3.57 2.54
CA PHE A 419 17.21 -3.41 1.18
C PHE A 419 18.62 -2.80 1.18
N GLU A 420 19.29 -2.73 2.32
CA GLU A 420 20.63 -2.16 2.49
C GLU A 420 21.61 -2.64 1.41
N GLY A 421 22.34 -1.70 0.80
CA GLY A 421 23.34 -1.98 -0.24
C GLY A 421 22.77 -2.42 -1.60
N LYS A 422 21.45 -2.53 -1.76
CA LYS A 422 20.84 -2.85 -3.06
C LYS A 422 20.80 -1.61 -3.95
N THR A 423 21.20 -1.76 -5.22
CA THR A 423 21.04 -0.72 -6.24
C THR A 423 19.64 -0.79 -6.83
N LEU A 424 18.89 0.30 -6.76
CA LEU A 424 17.48 0.40 -7.18
C LEU A 424 17.28 1.57 -8.14
N SER A 425 16.41 1.36 -9.14
CA SER A 425 15.94 2.39 -10.08
C SER A 425 14.58 2.95 -9.64
N GLY A 426 14.15 4.07 -10.28
CA GLY A 426 12.81 4.62 -10.07
C GLY A 426 12.67 5.48 -8.81
N TRP A 427 13.73 6.15 -8.39
CA TRP A 427 13.68 7.12 -7.29
C TRP A 427 12.99 8.42 -7.74
N PRO A 428 12.13 9.03 -6.89
CA PRO A 428 11.55 10.33 -7.18
C PRO A 428 12.60 11.42 -7.28
N ALA A 429 12.51 12.25 -8.33
CA ALA A 429 13.30 13.49 -8.46
C ALA A 429 12.50 14.70 -7.97
N VAL A 430 11.19 14.74 -8.29
CA VAL A 430 10.25 15.75 -7.80
C VAL A 430 8.99 15.07 -7.32
N VAL A 431 8.49 15.51 -6.16
CA VAL A 431 7.20 15.09 -5.63
C VAL A 431 6.33 16.31 -5.38
N VAL A 432 5.12 16.26 -5.93
CA VAL A 432 4.06 17.23 -5.70
C VAL A 432 2.95 16.54 -4.92
N SER A 433 2.58 17.11 -3.78
CA SER A 433 1.48 16.61 -2.95
C SER A 433 0.44 17.72 -2.76
N ALA A 434 -0.80 17.44 -3.14
CA ALA A 434 -1.91 18.40 -3.12
C ALA A 434 -1.53 19.75 -3.78
N GLY A 435 -0.81 19.69 -4.91
CA GLY A 435 -0.35 20.87 -5.69
C GLY A 435 0.90 21.57 -5.15
N ARG A 436 1.47 21.10 -4.05
CA ARG A 436 2.69 21.68 -3.45
C ARG A 436 3.89 20.84 -3.77
N VAL A 437 4.95 21.46 -4.28
CA VAL A 437 6.23 20.79 -4.48
C VAL A 437 6.86 20.55 -3.11
N VAL A 438 6.99 19.28 -2.73
CA VAL A 438 7.51 18.85 -1.41
C VAL A 438 8.89 18.22 -1.49
N ILE A 439 9.25 17.64 -2.64
CA ILE A 439 10.61 17.18 -2.95
C ILE A 439 11.03 17.84 -4.27
N ASP A 440 12.23 18.39 -4.29
CA ASP A 440 12.87 18.96 -5.49
C ASP A 440 14.36 19.14 -5.24
N ASP A 441 15.20 18.88 -6.24
CA ASP A 441 16.67 18.99 -6.18
C ASP A 441 17.29 18.26 -4.96
N GLY A 442 16.72 17.10 -4.57
CA GLY A 442 17.19 16.33 -3.41
C GLY A 442 16.90 17.02 -2.05
N GLY A 443 16.06 18.06 -2.03
CA GLY A 443 15.65 18.76 -0.83
C GLY A 443 14.20 18.49 -0.44
N PHE A 444 13.91 18.48 0.86
CA PHE A 444 12.56 18.41 1.40
C PHE A 444 12.05 19.81 1.76
N HIS A 445 10.98 20.22 1.11
CA HIS A 445 10.26 21.46 1.42
C HIS A 445 9.08 21.13 2.32
N ASP A 446 9.30 21.15 3.65
CA ASP A 446 8.28 20.75 4.63
C ASP A 446 6.97 21.56 4.45
N PRO A 447 5.89 20.93 4.00
CA PRO A 447 4.63 21.62 3.81
C PRO A 447 3.92 21.93 5.14
N GLY A 448 4.46 21.44 6.26
CA GLY A 448 3.78 21.40 7.55
C GLY A 448 2.72 20.28 7.63
N PRO A 449 1.91 20.25 8.67
CA PRO A 449 0.85 19.25 8.85
C PRO A 449 -0.38 19.59 7.99
N VAL A 450 -0.26 19.40 6.68
CA VAL A 450 -1.28 19.75 5.67
C VAL A 450 -1.99 18.55 5.09
N GLY A 451 -1.60 17.35 5.49
CA GLY A 451 -2.26 16.10 5.08
C GLY A 451 -3.73 16.12 5.50
N ARG A 452 -4.61 15.81 4.55
CA ARG A 452 -6.05 15.75 4.79
C ARG A 452 -6.44 14.32 5.13
N PHE A 453 -7.38 14.16 6.04
CA PHE A 453 -8.13 12.91 6.10
C PHE A 453 -9.02 12.84 4.85
N VAL A 454 -8.85 11.76 4.05
CA VAL A 454 -9.61 11.54 2.83
C VAL A 454 -10.73 10.54 3.12
N PRO A 455 -11.98 10.99 3.29
CA PRO A 455 -13.11 10.08 3.40
C PRO A 455 -13.25 9.33 2.07
N ARG A 456 -13.49 8.02 2.16
CA ARG A 456 -13.64 7.17 0.99
C ARG A 456 -15.11 6.99 0.63
N ASP A 457 -15.36 6.87 -0.66
CA ASP A 457 -16.67 6.53 -1.20
C ASP A 457 -17.02 5.06 -0.91
N GLY A 458 -18.24 4.64 -1.26
CA GLY A 458 -18.62 3.23 -1.23
C GLY A 458 -17.79 2.41 -2.21
N PHE A 459 -17.60 1.12 -1.90
CA PHE A 459 -16.80 0.22 -2.74
C PHE A 459 -17.29 0.16 -4.19
N THR A 460 -18.60 0.26 -4.43
CA THR A 460 -19.18 0.27 -5.79
C THR A 460 -18.75 1.49 -6.62
N ALA A 461 -18.34 2.60 -5.99
CA ALA A 461 -17.84 3.78 -6.70
C ALA A 461 -16.57 3.49 -7.52
N HIS A 462 -15.79 2.47 -7.15
CA HIS A 462 -14.63 2.06 -7.95
C HIS A 462 -15.01 1.49 -9.32
N ARG A 463 -16.21 0.88 -9.46
CA ARG A 463 -16.74 0.36 -10.72
C ARG A 463 -17.05 1.49 -11.70
N ASP A 464 -17.55 2.59 -11.19
CA ASP A 464 -17.84 3.79 -11.99
C ASP A 464 -16.54 4.45 -12.47
N ALA A 465 -15.50 4.45 -11.63
CA ALA A 465 -14.17 4.92 -12.03
C ALA A 465 -13.55 4.08 -13.16
N LEU A 466 -13.88 2.79 -13.29
CA LEU A 466 -13.51 1.97 -14.45
C LEU A 466 -14.21 2.40 -15.75
N SER A 467 -15.44 2.91 -15.67
CA SER A 467 -16.17 3.42 -16.84
C SER A 467 -15.59 4.75 -17.32
N VAL A 468 -15.10 5.60 -16.42
CA VAL A 468 -14.39 6.85 -16.73
C VAL A 468 -13.05 6.57 -17.42
N ARG A 469 -12.34 5.48 -17.11
CA ARG A 469 -11.15 5.05 -17.85
C ARG A 469 -11.38 4.88 -19.34
N LYS A 470 -12.50 4.29 -19.73
CA LYS A 470 -12.86 4.11 -21.16
C LYS A 470 -13.15 5.44 -21.86
N SER A 471 -13.54 6.48 -21.13
CA SER A 471 -13.81 7.81 -21.67
C SER A 471 -12.56 8.73 -21.70
N LEU A 472 -11.55 8.41 -20.87
CA LEU A 472 -10.26 9.12 -20.84
C LEU A 472 -9.21 8.52 -21.79
N SER A 473 -9.47 7.37 -22.42
CA SER A 473 -8.66 6.88 -23.52
C SER A 473 -8.70 7.91 -24.64
N VAL A 474 -7.54 8.51 -24.92
CA VAL A 474 -7.29 9.51 -25.96
C VAL A 474 -8.00 9.10 -27.26
N PRO A 475 -8.72 10.00 -27.94
CA PRO A 475 -9.16 9.73 -29.30
C PRO A 475 -7.90 9.47 -30.12
N THR A 476 -7.72 8.27 -30.62
CA THR A 476 -6.76 7.99 -31.69
C THR A 476 -7.01 9.05 -32.77
N ALA A 477 -6.00 9.85 -33.05
CA ALA A 477 -6.03 10.84 -34.12
C ALA A 477 -6.60 10.16 -35.33
N VAL A 478 -7.76 10.62 -35.79
CA VAL A 478 -8.33 10.23 -37.09
C VAL A 478 -7.34 10.75 -38.08
N SER A 479 -6.58 9.84 -38.70
CA SER A 479 -5.75 10.12 -39.85
C SER A 479 -6.66 10.71 -40.96
N ALA A 480 -6.47 11.97 -41.25
CA ALA A 480 -7.00 12.60 -42.48
C ALA A 480 -6.11 12.26 -43.66
#